data_996dd4304fc231f176ec0452634b990f
#
_entry.id   996dd4304fc231f176ec0452634b990f
#
_cell.length_a   1.000
_cell.length_b   1.000
_cell.length_c   1.000
_cell.angle_alpha   90.00
_cell.angle_beta   90.00
_cell.angle_gamma   90.00
#
_symmetry.space_group_name_H-M   'P 1'
#
loop_
_entity.id
_entity.type
_entity.pdbx_description
1 polymer ?
#
loop_
_entity_poly.entity_id
_entity_poly.type
_entity_poly.pdbx_seq_one_letter_code
_entity_poly.pdbx_strand_id
1 'polypeptide(L)'
;AVCYKTLEELLQMLEFGVESDLKRCGDKQYTAEAVTLMTLHGSKGLEFPAVLLYGAEKGRIPLESEYYETDWEEERRLLYVGMTRAKEELVLTSTGETSPFLAEIPEHRITKETAGPKKQQETWHQMSLFE
;
A
#
# COMPACT_ATOMS: atom_id res chain seq x y z
N ALA A 1 -14.20 10.66 -7.60
CA ALA A 1 -14.45 11.37 -8.86
C ALA A 1 -13.27 12.27 -9.15
N VAL A 2 -12.70 12.14 -10.34
CA VAL A 2 -11.61 12.97 -10.81
C VAL A 2 -12.23 14.25 -11.36
N CYS A 3 -11.79 15.44 -10.90
CA CYS A 3 -12.34 16.71 -11.32
C CYS A 3 -11.39 17.42 -12.28
N TYR A 4 -11.62 17.22 -13.56
CA TYR A 4 -11.07 18.09 -14.60
C TYR A 4 -12.20 18.96 -15.14
N LYS A 5 -11.91 20.24 -15.35
CA LYS A 5 -12.93 21.20 -15.83
C LYS A 5 -13.08 21.15 -17.34
N THR A 6 -12.06 20.67 -18.06
CA THR A 6 -12.06 20.56 -19.51
C THR A 6 -11.46 19.24 -19.97
N LEU A 7 -11.82 18.82 -21.18
CA LEU A 7 -11.26 17.63 -21.81
C LEU A 7 -9.77 17.79 -22.13
N GLU A 8 -9.35 19.02 -22.46
CA GLU A 8 -7.96 19.36 -22.72
C GLU A 8 -7.07 19.17 -21.47
N GLU A 9 -7.55 19.58 -20.30
CA GLU A 9 -6.84 19.34 -19.03
C GLU A 9 -6.68 17.84 -18.76
N LEU A 10 -7.70 17.04 -19.04
CA LEU A 10 -7.64 15.58 -18.89
C LEU A 10 -6.62 14.98 -19.86
N LEU A 11 -6.64 15.40 -21.13
CA LEU A 11 -5.73 14.87 -22.14
C LEU A 11 -4.27 15.25 -21.88
N GLN A 12 -3.99 16.48 -21.45
CA GLN A 12 -2.65 16.91 -21.07
C GLN A 12 -2.11 16.07 -19.89
N MET A 13 -2.96 15.76 -18.90
CA MET A 13 -2.56 14.91 -17.78
C MET A 13 -2.31 13.47 -18.21
N LEU A 14 -3.04 12.95 -19.18
CA LEU A 14 -2.82 11.61 -19.72
C LEU A 14 -1.55 11.53 -20.60
N GLU A 15 -1.17 12.60 -21.29
CA GLU A 15 0.05 12.67 -22.10
C GLU A 15 1.33 12.78 -21.25
N PHE A 16 1.26 13.49 -20.11
CA PHE A 16 2.41 13.77 -19.24
C PHE A 16 2.32 13.12 -17.88
N GLY A 17 1.15 12.56 -17.53
CA GLY A 17 0.86 12.09 -16.19
C GLY A 17 1.22 10.64 -15.99
N VAL A 18 2.02 10.41 -14.96
CA VAL A 18 2.02 9.14 -14.27
C VAL A 18 0.66 9.05 -13.54
N GLU A 19 0.10 7.86 -13.45
CA GLU A 19 -1.21 7.56 -12.83
C GLU A 19 -1.42 8.16 -11.41
N SER A 20 -0.31 8.49 -10.74
CA SER A 20 -0.27 9.16 -9.42
C SER A 20 -0.62 10.64 -9.45
N ASP A 21 -0.56 11.30 -10.63
CA ASP A 21 -0.78 12.75 -10.77
C ASP A 21 -2.24 13.10 -11.05
N LEU A 22 -3.11 12.09 -11.17
CA LEU A 22 -4.54 12.28 -11.25
C LEU A 22 -5.03 12.97 -9.96
N LYS A 23 -5.26 14.27 -10.02
CA LYS A 23 -5.83 15.05 -8.91
C LYS A 23 -7.13 14.41 -8.46
N ARG A 24 -7.10 13.80 -7.28
CA ARG A 24 -8.33 13.36 -6.61
C ARG A 24 -9.12 14.59 -6.21
N CYS A 25 -10.32 14.70 -6.73
CA CYS A 25 -11.23 15.78 -6.33
C CYS A 25 -11.60 15.65 -4.86
N GLY A 26 -11.24 16.63 -4.13
CA GLY A 26 -11.47 16.82 -2.72
C GLY A 26 -10.15 17.16 -2.05
N ASP A 27 -10.02 18.43 -1.67
CA ASP A 27 -9.07 18.92 -0.67
C ASP A 27 -9.39 18.23 0.68
N LYS A 28 -9.24 16.91 0.75
CA LYS A 28 -9.11 16.25 2.03
C LYS A 28 -7.69 16.56 2.49
N GLN A 29 -7.55 17.69 3.17
CA GLN A 29 -6.46 17.83 4.11
C GLN A 29 -6.43 16.53 4.91
N TYR A 30 -5.33 15.77 4.81
CA TYR A 30 -5.10 14.62 5.65
C TYR A 30 -5.14 15.11 7.09
N THR A 31 -6.29 14.93 7.74
CA THR A 31 -6.39 15.22 9.17
C THR A 31 -5.44 14.26 9.87
N ALA A 32 -4.72 14.74 10.87
CA ALA A 32 -3.69 13.96 11.59
C ALA A 32 -4.21 12.65 12.22
N GLU A 33 -5.50 12.39 12.17
CA GLU A 33 -6.20 11.23 12.74
C GLU A 33 -6.74 10.25 11.66
N ALA A 34 -6.27 10.34 10.41
CA ALA A 34 -6.77 9.49 9.34
C ALA A 34 -5.71 8.48 8.87
N VAL A 35 -6.14 7.24 8.65
CA VAL A 35 -5.34 6.22 7.96
C VAL A 35 -5.56 6.36 6.45
N THR A 36 -4.47 6.51 5.71
CA THR A 36 -4.50 6.58 4.25
C THR A 36 -4.24 5.20 3.66
N LEU A 37 -5.16 4.71 2.84
CA LEU A 37 -5.01 3.46 2.10
C LEU A 37 -4.69 3.76 0.64
N MET A 38 -3.60 3.16 0.13
CA MET A 38 -3.16 3.35 -1.25
C MET A 38 -2.36 2.16 -1.77
N THR A 39 -2.13 2.11 -3.07
CA THR A 39 -1.21 1.15 -3.68
C THR A 39 0.24 1.56 -3.50
N LEU A 40 1.18 0.62 -3.65
CA LEU A 40 2.62 0.92 -3.63
C LEU A 40 2.98 1.94 -4.73
N HIS A 41 2.45 1.79 -5.93
CA HIS A 41 2.65 2.74 -7.02
C HIS A 41 2.14 4.15 -6.66
N GLY A 42 0.96 4.21 -6.05
CA GLY A 42 0.36 5.48 -5.63
C GLY A 42 1.10 6.18 -4.49
N SER A 43 2.02 5.50 -3.81
CA SER A 43 2.82 6.07 -2.72
C SER A 43 4.06 6.82 -3.19
N LYS A 44 4.39 6.75 -4.49
CA LYS A 44 5.58 7.41 -5.04
C LYS A 44 5.54 8.92 -4.79
N GLY A 45 6.61 9.46 -4.23
CA GLY A 45 6.73 10.88 -3.92
C GLY A 45 6.07 11.33 -2.62
N LEU A 46 5.35 10.43 -1.92
CA LEU A 46 4.75 10.71 -0.61
C LEU A 46 5.64 10.17 0.50
N GLU A 47 5.46 10.69 1.72
CA GLU A 47 6.14 10.23 2.91
C GLU A 47 5.21 10.30 4.12
N PHE A 48 5.32 9.31 5.01
CA PHE A 48 4.44 9.17 6.17
C PHE A 48 5.26 8.88 7.43
N PRO A 49 4.84 9.33 8.62
CA PRO A 49 5.50 8.96 9.87
C PRO A 49 5.56 7.45 10.07
N ALA A 50 4.46 6.76 9.82
CA ALA A 50 4.37 5.31 9.90
C ALA A 50 3.77 4.73 8.62
N VAL A 51 4.31 3.59 8.16
CA VAL A 51 3.83 2.86 6.98
C VAL A 51 3.61 1.41 7.34
N LEU A 52 2.43 0.90 7.01
CA LEU A 52 2.07 -0.51 7.07
C LEU A 52 2.00 -1.08 5.64
N LEU A 53 2.92 -1.96 5.27
CA LEU A 53 2.87 -2.71 4.02
C LEU A 53 2.15 -4.04 4.26
N TYR A 54 0.95 -4.14 3.72
CA TYR A 54 0.11 -5.31 3.89
C TYR A 54 0.38 -6.36 2.81
N GLY A 55 0.55 -7.61 3.21
CA GLY A 55 0.70 -8.73 2.30
C GLY A 55 2.09 -8.85 1.66
N ALA A 56 3.16 -8.60 2.44
CA ALA A 56 4.55 -8.83 2.02
C ALA A 56 4.86 -10.33 1.99
N GLU A 57 4.17 -11.07 1.13
CA GLU A 57 4.20 -12.53 1.01
C GLU A 57 4.47 -12.98 -0.42
N LYS A 58 4.98 -14.21 -0.54
CA LYS A 58 5.26 -14.85 -1.82
C LYS A 58 3.99 -14.91 -2.67
N GLY A 59 4.14 -14.65 -3.96
CA GLY A 59 3.03 -14.60 -4.91
C GLY A 59 2.30 -13.25 -4.98
N ARG A 60 2.47 -12.38 -3.96
CA ARG A 60 1.98 -11.00 -3.98
C ARG A 60 3.09 -9.98 -4.14
N ILE A 61 4.24 -10.23 -3.51
CA ILE A 61 5.46 -9.43 -3.65
C ILE A 61 6.66 -10.40 -3.69
N PRO A 62 7.20 -10.72 -4.87
CA PRO A 62 6.78 -10.30 -6.22
C PRO A 62 5.40 -10.82 -6.60
N LEU A 63 4.69 -10.06 -7.46
CA LEU A 63 3.43 -10.51 -8.02
C LEU A 63 3.70 -11.63 -9.03
N GLU A 64 3.26 -12.84 -8.71
CA GLU A 64 3.34 -13.98 -9.61
C GLU A 64 2.05 -14.12 -10.41
N SER A 65 2.16 -14.31 -11.73
CA SER A 65 1.02 -14.47 -12.63
C SER A 65 1.25 -15.63 -13.57
N GLU A 66 0.21 -16.38 -13.90
CA GLU A 66 0.24 -17.43 -14.93
C GLU A 66 0.21 -16.84 -16.35
N TYR A 67 -0.10 -15.57 -16.51
CA TYR A 67 -0.32 -14.93 -17.81
C TYR A 67 0.87 -14.12 -18.33
N TYR A 68 1.83 -13.76 -17.47
CA TYR A 68 3.00 -12.97 -17.84
C TYR A 68 4.18 -13.29 -16.93
N GLU A 69 5.36 -13.12 -17.46
CA GLU A 69 6.60 -13.29 -16.71
C GLU A 69 6.79 -12.15 -15.71
N THR A 70 7.08 -12.49 -14.47
CA THR A 70 7.29 -11.52 -13.40
C THR A 70 8.67 -10.86 -13.55
N ASP A 71 8.70 -9.54 -13.66
CA ASP A 71 9.94 -8.77 -13.56
C ASP A 71 10.34 -8.60 -12.08
N TRP A 72 11.23 -9.47 -11.62
CA TRP A 72 11.72 -9.49 -10.24
C TRP A 72 12.42 -8.20 -9.82
N GLU A 73 13.10 -7.54 -10.74
CA GLU A 73 13.81 -6.29 -10.45
C GLU A 73 12.83 -5.14 -10.27
N GLU A 74 11.79 -5.08 -11.08
CA GLU A 74 10.76 -4.06 -10.95
C GLU A 74 9.94 -4.25 -9.66
N GLU A 75 9.56 -5.48 -9.34
CA GLU A 75 8.86 -5.82 -8.10
C GLU A 75 9.70 -5.50 -6.85
N ARG A 76 11.01 -5.77 -6.90
CA ARG A 76 11.94 -5.40 -5.83
C ARG A 76 12.02 -3.89 -5.67
N ARG A 77 12.10 -3.13 -6.77
CA ARG A 77 12.09 -1.66 -6.75
C ARG A 77 10.79 -1.11 -6.18
N LEU A 78 9.67 -1.72 -6.54
CA LEU A 78 8.35 -1.32 -6.04
C LEU A 78 8.25 -1.51 -4.52
N LEU A 79 8.70 -2.67 -4.00
CA LEU A 79 8.77 -2.90 -2.56
C LEU A 79 9.69 -1.88 -1.88
N TYR A 80 10.87 -1.64 -2.44
CA TYR A 80 11.82 -0.65 -1.91
C TYR A 80 11.19 0.76 -1.86
N VAL A 81 10.50 1.16 -2.91
CA VAL A 81 9.77 2.46 -2.93
C VAL A 81 8.78 2.52 -1.78
N GLY A 82 7.97 1.48 -1.58
CA GLY A 82 7.01 1.41 -0.48
C GLY A 82 7.67 1.51 0.89
N MET A 83 8.75 0.77 1.11
CA MET A 83 9.50 0.79 2.37
C MET A 83 10.09 2.17 2.68
N THR A 84 10.62 2.85 1.65
CA THR A 84 11.21 4.19 1.80
C THR A 84 10.19 5.31 2.01
N ARG A 85 8.91 5.02 2.00
CA ARG A 85 7.86 6.00 2.36
C ARG A 85 7.75 6.22 3.85
N ALA A 86 8.26 5.31 4.67
CA ALA A 86 8.26 5.44 6.12
C ALA A 86 9.38 6.36 6.60
N LYS A 87 9.03 7.33 7.46
CA LYS A 87 9.99 8.22 8.11
C LYS A 87 10.48 7.66 9.44
N GLU A 88 9.59 7.09 10.22
CA GLU A 88 9.85 6.67 11.60
C GLU A 88 9.59 5.18 11.80
N GLU A 89 8.47 4.67 11.34
CA GLU A 89 8.05 3.29 11.59
C GLU A 89 7.62 2.60 10.30
N LEU A 90 8.15 1.40 10.08
CA LEU A 90 7.79 0.52 8.97
C LEU A 90 7.36 -0.83 9.51
N VAL A 91 6.13 -1.21 9.22
CA VAL A 91 5.56 -2.53 9.53
C VAL A 91 5.27 -3.29 8.26
N LEU A 92 5.77 -4.51 8.17
CA LEU A 92 5.51 -5.44 7.07
C LEU A 92 4.68 -6.60 7.61
N THR A 93 3.56 -6.90 6.95
CA THR A 93 2.71 -8.03 7.37
C THR A 93 2.66 -9.11 6.32
N SER A 94 2.63 -10.37 6.76
CA SER A 94 2.36 -11.52 5.91
C SER A 94 1.45 -12.49 6.65
N THR A 95 0.59 -13.19 5.93
CA THR A 95 -0.31 -14.23 6.48
C THR A 95 0.14 -15.64 6.11
N GLY A 96 1.08 -15.76 5.18
CA GLY A 96 1.63 -17.01 4.67
C GLY A 96 3.15 -17.00 4.61
N GLU A 97 3.69 -17.60 3.56
CA GLU A 97 5.12 -17.58 3.29
C GLU A 97 5.57 -16.15 2.96
N THR A 98 6.53 -15.64 3.71
CA THR A 98 7.02 -14.27 3.54
C THR A 98 7.64 -14.05 2.15
N SER A 99 7.57 -12.83 1.66
CA SER A 99 8.21 -12.44 0.41
C SER A 99 9.70 -12.81 0.41
N PRO A 100 10.23 -13.38 -0.69
CA PRO A 100 11.66 -13.69 -0.81
C PRO A 100 12.55 -12.46 -0.66
N PHE A 101 12.06 -11.26 -1.00
CA PHE A 101 12.81 -10.02 -0.82
C PHE A 101 13.06 -9.67 0.64
N LEU A 102 12.22 -10.14 1.57
CA LEU A 102 12.44 -9.92 3.00
C LEU A 102 13.62 -10.73 3.53
N ALA A 103 13.97 -11.82 2.87
CA ALA A 103 15.16 -12.61 3.22
C ALA A 103 16.48 -11.89 2.86
N GLU A 104 16.42 -10.90 1.98
CA GLU A 104 17.57 -10.07 1.61
C GLU A 104 17.90 -9.02 2.69
N ILE A 105 16.96 -8.75 3.60
CA ILE A 105 17.15 -7.78 4.68
C ILE A 105 17.90 -8.45 5.84
N PRO A 106 19.01 -7.87 6.32
CA PRO A 106 19.77 -8.46 7.43
C PRO A 106 18.91 -8.63 8.69
N GLU A 107 18.97 -9.80 9.32
CA GLU A 107 18.10 -10.12 10.48
C GLU A 107 18.22 -9.14 11.65
N HIS A 108 19.39 -8.55 11.85
CA HIS A 108 19.60 -7.55 12.92
C HIS A 108 18.89 -6.21 12.68
N ARG A 109 18.29 -6.04 11.50
CA ARG A 109 17.49 -4.86 11.11
C ARG A 109 16.00 -5.07 11.19
N ILE A 110 15.56 -6.30 11.48
CA ILE A 110 14.14 -6.67 11.51
C ILE A 110 13.80 -7.23 12.88
N THR A 111 12.72 -6.74 13.46
CA THR A 111 12.05 -7.39 14.59
C THR A 111 10.91 -8.23 14.05
N LYS A 112 10.94 -9.55 14.28
CA LYS A 112 9.87 -10.47 13.86
C LYS A 112 8.90 -10.69 15.01
N GLU A 113 7.64 -10.41 14.77
CA GLU A 113 6.57 -10.66 15.72
C GLU A 113 5.53 -11.58 15.09
N THR A 114 5.07 -12.56 15.86
CA THR A 114 3.96 -13.41 15.42
C THR A 114 2.69 -12.93 16.10
N ALA A 115 1.68 -12.59 15.31
CA ALA A 115 0.37 -12.26 15.85
C ALA A 115 -0.17 -13.46 16.66
N GLY A 116 -0.46 -13.24 17.95
CA GLY A 116 -1.08 -14.23 18.80
C GLY A 116 -2.47 -14.62 18.29
N PRO A 117 -3.06 -15.73 18.82
CA PRO A 117 -4.40 -16.15 18.44
C PRO A 117 -5.37 -14.98 18.66
N LYS A 118 -6.20 -14.68 17.64
CA LYS A 118 -7.25 -13.67 17.75
C LYS A 118 -8.05 -13.93 19.02
N LYS A 119 -8.04 -13.01 19.99
CA LYS A 119 -9.13 -12.93 20.95
C LYS A 119 -10.41 -12.86 20.13
N GLN A 120 -11.34 -13.78 20.36
CA GLN A 120 -12.66 -13.70 19.72
C GLN A 120 -13.19 -12.29 19.97
N GLN A 121 -13.27 -11.52 18.91
CA GLN A 121 -13.96 -10.22 18.96
C GLN A 121 -15.42 -10.53 19.24
N GLU A 122 -15.95 -9.89 20.24
CA GLU A 122 -17.38 -9.87 20.50
C GLU A 122 -18.10 -9.61 19.20
N THR A 123 -19.04 -10.46 18.86
CA THR A 123 -19.86 -10.33 17.66
C THR A 123 -20.62 -9.01 17.76
N TRP A 124 -20.24 -8.07 16.91
CA TRP A 124 -21.00 -6.84 16.74
C TRP A 124 -22.37 -7.22 16.19
N HIS A 125 -23.39 -7.14 17.03
CA HIS A 125 -24.76 -7.22 16.55
C HIS A 125 -25.06 -5.94 15.78
N GLN A 126 -25.23 -6.11 14.48
CA GLN A 126 -25.73 -5.03 13.64
C GLN A 126 -27.16 -4.70 14.12
N MET A 127 -27.31 -3.59 14.80
CA MET A 127 -28.62 -3.11 15.16
C MET A 127 -29.34 -2.63 13.90
N SER A 128 -30.49 -3.23 13.61
CA SER A 128 -31.36 -2.74 12.55
C SER A 128 -31.84 -1.34 12.91
N LEU A 129 -31.62 -0.39 11.99
CA LEU A 129 -32.07 0.99 12.15
C LEU A 129 -33.56 1.20 11.86
N PHE A 130 -34.26 0.11 11.45
CA PHE A 130 -35.67 0.13 11.07
C PHE A 130 -36.40 -1.03 11.76
N GLU A 131 -36.87 -0.79 12.96
CA GLU A 131 -38.08 -1.37 13.54
C GLU A 131 -39.03 -0.24 13.87
#